data_ffac2ba652dbd934a4ad29ed8564434c
#
_entry.id   ffac2ba652dbd934a4ad29ed8564434c
#
_cell.length_a   1.000
_cell.length_b   1.000
_cell.length_c   1.000
_cell.angle_alpha   90.00
_cell.angle_beta   90.00
_cell.angle_gamma   90.00
#
_symmetry.space_group_name_H-M   'P 1'
#
loop_
_entity.id
_entity.type
_entity.pdbx_description
1 polymer ?
#
loop_
_entity_poly.entity_id
_entity_poly.type
_entity_poly.pdbx_seq_one_letter_code
_entity_poly.pdbx_strand_id
1 'polypeptide(L)'
;MLKIVFLDAQTLGSDISLAPVSDLGDYVSYPFTKPEDVFERIAGFDVVITNKVWMGKDQIDASPALKLICVAATGTNNVDTAYAASKGIPVRNAVDYSTESVTQVTWMHILNLVGKARYFDDYVKDGSYSTSGCFTNATVPFFELRGKTYGTVGLGNIGSRVAGVAEAFGMKVLYYPTSGKPHSDRYEADTDLDSFLSRCDVVSVHCPLNERTNGLIGYGQLARMRRSAVIVNMGRGGIVVEADLARALDEGLIAGAATDVFTKEPLPSGHPYLKMQHPERLLLTPHIGWASREARICLVDKIAANIKDIFNL
;
A
#
# COMPACT_ATOMS: atom_id res chain seq x y z
N MET A 1 34.05 14.90 -0.29
CA MET A 1 33.25 13.81 0.27
C MET A 1 31.80 14.11 -0.05
N LEU A 2 31.02 13.12 -0.48
CA LEU A 2 29.61 13.29 -0.84
C LEU A 2 28.81 13.62 0.43
N LYS A 3 27.96 14.65 0.38
CA LYS A 3 27.11 15.05 1.51
C LYS A 3 25.70 14.51 1.29
N ILE A 4 25.21 13.70 2.22
CA ILE A 4 23.95 12.97 2.13
C ILE A 4 23.08 13.32 3.32
N VAL A 5 21.82 13.71 3.09
CA VAL A 5 20.82 13.89 4.14
C VAL A 5 19.62 12.99 3.94
N PHE A 6 19.14 12.37 5.02
CA PHE A 6 17.88 11.62 5.05
C PHE A 6 16.87 12.36 5.95
N LEU A 7 15.81 12.88 5.37
CA LEU A 7 14.89 13.81 6.03
C LEU A 7 13.92 13.16 7.02
N ASP A 8 13.62 11.89 6.85
CA ASP A 8 12.58 11.18 7.60
C ASP A 8 12.94 9.69 7.83
N ALA A 9 14.18 9.46 8.26
CA ALA A 9 14.79 8.14 8.41
C ALA A 9 14.02 7.21 9.37
N GLN A 10 13.29 7.74 10.36
CA GLN A 10 12.50 6.92 11.29
C GLN A 10 11.34 6.20 10.60
N THR A 11 10.92 6.64 9.41
CA THR A 11 9.93 5.90 8.60
C THR A 11 10.40 4.50 8.23
N LEU A 12 11.71 4.24 8.25
CA LEU A 12 12.30 2.93 7.99
C LEU A 12 12.43 2.04 9.26
N GLY A 13 12.04 2.57 10.44
CA GLY A 13 12.21 1.87 11.72
C GLY A 13 13.67 1.90 12.21
N SER A 14 13.90 1.35 13.41
CA SER A 14 15.21 1.35 14.07
C SER A 14 15.91 -0.01 14.12
N ASP A 15 15.26 -1.03 13.54
CA ASP A 15 15.69 -2.44 13.59
C ASP A 15 16.49 -2.89 12.35
N ILE A 16 16.80 -1.96 11.44
CA ILE A 16 17.62 -2.17 10.24
C ILE A 16 18.81 -1.22 10.21
N SER A 17 19.88 -1.64 9.52
CA SER A 17 21.06 -0.81 9.34
C SER A 17 20.90 0.15 8.17
N LEU A 18 21.34 1.40 8.35
CA LEU A 18 21.47 2.38 7.28
C LEU A 18 22.91 2.48 6.75
N ALA A 19 23.84 1.61 7.23
CA ALA A 19 25.24 1.58 6.82
C ALA A 19 25.44 1.54 5.29
N PRO A 20 24.64 0.80 4.48
CA PRO A 20 24.80 0.83 3.01
C PRO A 20 24.73 2.24 2.42
N VAL A 21 24.01 3.15 3.05
CA VAL A 21 23.87 4.55 2.63
C VAL A 21 24.83 5.47 3.41
N SER A 22 24.93 5.31 4.75
CA SER A 22 25.75 6.20 5.59
C SER A 22 27.24 6.10 5.27
N ASP A 23 27.72 4.95 4.82
CA ASP A 23 29.13 4.73 4.49
C ASP A 23 29.55 5.34 3.14
N LEU A 24 28.61 5.92 2.39
CA LEU A 24 28.89 6.54 1.08
C LEU A 24 29.41 7.97 1.17
N GLY A 25 29.34 8.61 2.33
CA GLY A 25 29.76 10.00 2.47
C GLY A 25 29.55 10.59 3.87
N ASP A 26 29.55 11.92 3.91
CA ASP A 26 29.17 12.69 5.09
C ASP A 26 27.65 12.63 5.23
N TYR A 27 27.16 11.76 6.13
CA TYR A 27 25.78 11.38 6.25
C TYR A 27 25.12 12.00 7.49
N VAL A 28 23.99 12.67 7.27
CA VAL A 28 23.14 13.20 8.33
C VAL A 28 21.73 12.63 8.16
N SER A 29 21.09 12.23 9.26
CA SER A 29 19.69 11.79 9.22
C SER A 29 18.86 12.45 10.31
N TYR A 30 17.60 12.72 9.94
CA TYR A 30 16.59 13.22 10.86
C TYR A 30 15.50 12.17 11.03
N PRO A 31 15.00 11.94 12.27
CA PRO A 31 13.85 11.06 12.48
C PRO A 31 12.64 11.49 11.68
N PHE A 32 12.28 12.76 11.79
CA PHE A 32 11.22 13.45 11.05
C PHE A 32 11.67 14.87 10.71
N THR A 33 11.16 15.41 9.59
CA THR A 33 11.38 16.79 9.19
C THR A 33 10.06 17.49 9.00
N LYS A 34 9.83 18.57 9.73
CA LYS A 34 8.65 19.41 9.55
C LYS A 34 8.81 20.29 8.32
N PRO A 35 7.71 20.75 7.69
CA PRO A 35 7.78 21.61 6.50
C PRO A 35 8.66 22.86 6.69
N GLU A 36 8.62 23.48 7.87
CA GLU A 36 9.40 24.65 8.21
C GLU A 36 10.93 24.38 8.34
N ASP A 37 11.32 23.16 8.67
CA ASP A 37 12.73 22.77 8.88
C ASP A 37 13.41 22.31 7.57
N VAL A 38 12.65 22.08 6.49
CA VAL A 38 13.19 21.43 5.28
C VAL A 38 14.33 22.25 4.67
N PHE A 39 14.17 23.56 4.56
CA PHE A 39 15.15 24.44 3.91
C PHE A 39 16.52 24.41 4.62
N GLU A 40 16.53 24.45 5.94
CA GLU A 40 17.76 24.37 6.74
C GLU A 40 18.43 23.00 6.57
N ARG A 41 17.64 21.93 6.59
CA ARG A 41 18.13 20.55 6.59
C ARG A 41 18.66 20.07 5.25
N ILE A 42 18.24 20.67 4.14
CA ILE A 42 18.74 20.31 2.80
C ILE A 42 19.91 21.21 2.35
N ALA A 43 20.20 22.28 3.07
CA ALA A 43 21.20 23.27 2.68
C ALA A 43 22.61 22.65 2.59
N GLY A 44 23.20 22.71 1.40
CA GLY A 44 24.59 22.29 1.15
C GLY A 44 24.80 20.78 1.00
N PHE A 45 23.71 19.99 0.87
CA PHE A 45 23.79 18.56 0.59
C PHE A 45 23.74 18.25 -0.91
N ASP A 46 24.52 17.26 -1.33
CA ASP A 46 24.56 16.75 -2.71
C ASP A 46 23.40 15.79 -2.97
N VAL A 47 23.00 15.02 -1.96
CA VAL A 47 21.94 14.01 -2.01
C VAL A 47 20.90 14.26 -0.93
N VAL A 48 19.63 14.32 -1.31
CA VAL A 48 18.51 14.34 -0.39
C VAL A 48 17.75 13.02 -0.52
N ILE A 49 17.59 12.30 0.59
CA ILE A 49 16.77 11.11 0.71
C ILE A 49 15.50 11.49 1.47
N THR A 50 14.35 11.12 0.93
CA THR A 50 13.04 11.38 1.55
C THR A 50 12.07 10.22 1.29
N ASN A 51 11.24 9.89 2.27
CA ASN A 51 10.12 8.98 2.08
C ASN A 51 8.79 9.75 1.88
N LYS A 52 8.55 10.78 2.70
CA LYS A 52 7.28 11.52 2.72
C LYS A 52 7.44 13.04 2.73
N VAL A 53 8.63 13.56 3.01
CA VAL A 53 8.86 15.01 3.02
C VAL A 53 8.77 15.55 1.60
N TRP A 54 8.03 16.64 1.42
CA TRP A 54 7.83 17.27 0.13
C TRP A 54 9.09 17.96 -0.38
N MET A 55 9.45 17.69 -1.63
CA MET A 55 10.54 18.31 -2.38
C MET A 55 9.99 18.92 -3.66
N GLY A 56 9.51 20.15 -3.59
CA GLY A 56 9.00 20.91 -4.72
C GLY A 56 9.97 21.97 -5.22
N LYS A 57 9.44 22.87 -6.06
CA LYS A 57 10.20 23.96 -6.66
C LYS A 57 11.03 24.75 -5.66
N ASP A 58 10.41 25.20 -4.57
CA ASP A 58 11.07 26.09 -3.61
C ASP A 58 12.22 25.40 -2.87
N GLN A 59 12.05 24.11 -2.51
CA GLN A 59 13.10 23.31 -1.87
C GLN A 59 14.27 23.05 -2.82
N ILE A 60 13.97 22.75 -4.08
CA ILE A 60 14.97 22.50 -5.12
C ILE A 60 15.76 23.77 -5.41
N ASP A 61 15.11 24.92 -5.58
CA ASP A 61 15.77 26.20 -5.84
C ASP A 61 16.64 26.67 -4.65
N ALA A 62 16.24 26.34 -3.41
CA ALA A 62 17.02 26.63 -2.21
C ALA A 62 18.25 25.72 -2.01
N SER A 63 18.43 24.71 -2.86
CA SER A 63 19.48 23.69 -2.72
C SER A 63 20.45 23.67 -3.90
N PRO A 64 21.30 24.70 -4.07
CA PRO A 64 22.17 24.81 -5.24
C PRO A 64 23.24 23.70 -5.35
N ALA A 65 23.52 23.00 -4.25
CA ALA A 65 24.45 21.88 -4.22
C ALA A 65 23.79 20.54 -4.61
N LEU A 66 22.46 20.50 -4.69
CA LEU A 66 21.69 19.27 -4.88
C LEU A 66 21.94 18.65 -6.26
N LYS A 67 22.31 17.37 -6.27
CA LYS A 67 22.64 16.59 -7.48
C LYS A 67 21.74 15.36 -7.64
N LEU A 68 21.07 14.92 -6.57
CA LEU A 68 20.23 13.73 -6.59
C LEU A 68 19.15 13.82 -5.51
N ILE A 69 17.91 13.46 -5.85
CA ILE A 69 16.85 13.18 -4.90
C ILE A 69 16.57 11.67 -4.94
N CYS A 70 16.72 10.97 -3.80
CA CYS A 70 16.33 9.59 -3.64
C CYS A 70 15.01 9.51 -2.87
N VAL A 71 13.99 8.90 -3.48
CA VAL A 71 12.73 8.63 -2.81
C VAL A 71 12.77 7.23 -2.20
N ALA A 72 12.67 7.15 -0.87
CA ALA A 72 12.66 5.91 -0.10
C ALA A 72 11.28 5.20 -0.21
N ALA A 73 10.75 5.09 -1.43
CA ALA A 73 9.47 4.47 -1.76
C ALA A 73 9.41 4.13 -3.26
N THR A 74 8.36 3.39 -3.67
CA THR A 74 8.06 3.19 -5.10
C THR A 74 7.40 4.44 -5.72
N GLY A 75 6.44 5.06 -5.01
CA GLY A 75 5.76 6.27 -5.48
C GLY A 75 6.62 7.52 -5.25
N THR A 76 6.58 8.46 -6.19
CA THR A 76 7.34 9.73 -6.15
C THR A 76 6.45 10.95 -5.95
N ASN A 77 5.24 10.76 -5.45
CA ASN A 77 4.23 11.82 -5.33
C ASN A 77 4.63 12.96 -4.38
N ASN A 78 5.66 12.77 -3.57
CA ASN A 78 6.23 13.77 -2.67
C ASN A 78 7.40 14.56 -3.29
N VAL A 79 7.64 14.43 -4.61
CA VAL A 79 8.67 15.18 -5.33
C VAL A 79 8.08 15.78 -6.60
N ASP A 80 8.34 17.04 -6.88
CA ASP A 80 8.08 17.63 -8.19
C ASP A 80 9.14 17.16 -9.20
N THR A 81 8.88 15.96 -9.75
CA THR A 81 9.81 15.30 -10.66
C THR A 81 10.02 16.06 -11.97
N ALA A 82 8.99 16.79 -12.43
CA ALA A 82 9.07 17.59 -13.64
C ALA A 82 10.00 18.80 -13.41
N TYR A 83 9.84 19.46 -12.28
CA TYR A 83 10.70 20.60 -11.92
C TYR A 83 12.15 20.15 -11.67
N ALA A 84 12.35 19.05 -10.92
CA ALA A 84 13.71 18.50 -10.72
C ALA A 84 14.40 18.20 -12.06
N ALA A 85 13.70 17.57 -13.00
CA ALA A 85 14.22 17.27 -14.34
C ALA A 85 14.57 18.55 -15.11
N SER A 86 13.79 19.64 -15.00
CA SER A 86 14.09 20.92 -15.62
C SER A 86 15.37 21.58 -15.09
N LYS A 87 15.78 21.22 -13.88
CA LYS A 87 17.05 21.64 -13.25
C LYS A 87 18.20 20.66 -13.46
N GLY A 88 17.98 19.58 -14.20
CA GLY A 88 18.98 18.53 -14.41
C GLY A 88 19.26 17.67 -13.16
N ILE A 89 18.35 17.69 -12.19
CA ILE A 89 18.47 16.90 -10.95
C ILE A 89 17.70 15.59 -11.13
N PRO A 90 18.38 14.44 -11.18
CA PRO A 90 17.70 13.14 -11.25
C PRO A 90 16.93 12.86 -9.97
N VAL A 91 15.73 12.26 -10.14
CA VAL A 91 14.94 11.69 -9.05
C VAL A 91 14.98 10.16 -9.22
N ARG A 92 15.48 9.46 -8.22
CA ARG A 92 15.53 7.99 -8.19
C ARG A 92 14.64 7.46 -7.08
N ASN A 93 13.82 6.50 -7.41
CA ASN A 93 12.98 5.78 -6.44
C ASN A 93 13.43 4.32 -6.29
N ALA A 94 12.80 3.58 -5.41
CA ALA A 94 13.00 2.14 -5.28
C ALA A 94 11.79 1.38 -5.83
N VAL A 95 12.02 0.55 -6.85
CA VAL A 95 11.01 -0.34 -7.43
C VAL A 95 11.24 -1.77 -7.00
N ASP A 96 10.18 -2.58 -6.92
CA ASP A 96 10.22 -4.03 -6.65
C ASP A 96 10.87 -4.47 -5.32
N TYR A 97 11.00 -3.56 -4.36
CA TYR A 97 11.56 -3.90 -3.04
C TYR A 97 10.51 -4.50 -2.09
N SER A 98 9.24 -4.20 -2.31
CA SER A 98 8.15 -4.53 -1.37
C SER A 98 7.14 -5.53 -1.91
N THR A 99 7.35 -6.12 -3.08
CA THR A 99 6.39 -7.03 -3.73
C THR A 99 5.98 -8.18 -2.81
N GLU A 100 6.93 -8.86 -2.18
CA GLU A 100 6.64 -9.96 -1.24
C GLU A 100 5.94 -9.47 0.03
N SER A 101 6.38 -8.34 0.58
CA SER A 101 5.77 -7.73 1.77
C SER A 101 4.29 -7.35 1.53
N VAL A 102 4.01 -6.63 0.43
CA VAL A 102 2.63 -6.26 0.08
C VAL A 102 1.78 -7.51 -0.19
N THR A 103 2.34 -8.52 -0.85
CA THR A 103 1.65 -9.79 -1.08
C THR A 103 1.26 -10.46 0.25
N GLN A 104 2.19 -10.54 1.19
CA GLN A 104 1.95 -11.14 2.50
C GLN A 104 0.87 -10.38 3.29
N VAL A 105 0.94 -9.03 3.34
CA VAL A 105 -0.05 -8.20 4.04
C VAL A 105 -1.42 -8.28 3.35
N THR A 106 -1.47 -8.32 2.02
CA THR A 106 -2.72 -8.54 1.27
C THR A 106 -3.38 -9.84 1.71
N TRP A 107 -2.63 -10.94 1.74
CA TRP A 107 -3.15 -12.25 2.12
C TRP A 107 -3.46 -12.36 3.61
N MET A 108 -2.72 -11.68 4.48
CA MET A 108 -3.08 -11.52 5.89
C MET A 108 -4.48 -10.92 6.04
N HIS A 109 -4.79 -9.85 5.28
CA HIS A 109 -6.11 -9.23 5.27
C HIS A 109 -7.19 -10.16 4.70
N ILE A 110 -6.94 -10.76 3.53
CA ILE A 110 -7.90 -11.66 2.89
C ILE A 110 -8.25 -12.82 3.83
N LEU A 111 -7.26 -13.51 4.38
CA LEU A 111 -7.47 -14.66 5.27
C LEU A 111 -8.18 -14.27 6.56
N ASN A 112 -7.88 -13.10 7.12
CA ASN A 112 -8.55 -12.58 8.29
C ASN A 112 -10.04 -12.29 8.03
N LEU A 113 -10.35 -11.62 6.90
CA LEU A 113 -11.73 -11.32 6.51
C LEU A 113 -12.54 -12.57 6.21
N VAL A 114 -11.97 -13.49 5.42
CA VAL A 114 -12.64 -14.71 4.97
C VAL A 114 -12.78 -15.71 6.11
N GLY A 115 -11.71 -15.93 6.89
CA GLY A 115 -11.68 -16.88 8.02
C GLY A 115 -12.21 -16.33 9.33
N LYS A 116 -12.59 -15.03 9.39
CA LYS A 116 -13.10 -14.39 10.62
C LYS A 116 -12.16 -14.52 11.83
N ALA A 117 -10.84 -14.48 11.57
CA ALA A 117 -9.83 -14.78 12.59
C ALA A 117 -9.96 -13.89 13.85
N ARG A 118 -10.20 -12.58 13.65
CA ARG A 118 -10.40 -11.64 14.76
C ARG A 118 -11.61 -12.03 15.63
N TYR A 119 -12.74 -12.34 15.00
CA TYR A 119 -13.94 -12.75 15.72
C TYR A 119 -13.71 -14.01 16.58
N PHE A 120 -13.10 -15.05 16.00
CA PHE A 120 -12.87 -16.29 16.73
C PHE A 120 -11.82 -16.16 17.83
N ASP A 121 -10.79 -15.32 17.62
CA ASP A 121 -9.81 -14.99 18.66
C ASP A 121 -10.46 -14.26 19.84
N ASP A 122 -11.25 -13.23 19.56
CA ASP A 122 -12.00 -12.48 20.59
C ASP A 122 -12.98 -13.40 21.33
N TYR A 123 -13.73 -14.25 20.63
CA TYR A 123 -14.70 -15.19 21.20
C TYR A 123 -14.07 -16.17 22.22
N VAL A 124 -12.84 -16.60 21.98
CA VAL A 124 -12.11 -17.45 22.93
C VAL A 124 -11.62 -16.63 24.13
N LYS A 125 -11.05 -15.45 23.87
CA LYS A 125 -10.40 -14.61 24.89
C LYS A 125 -11.39 -13.92 25.83
N ASP A 126 -12.60 -13.60 25.38
CA ASP A 126 -13.65 -13.00 26.22
C ASP A 126 -14.36 -14.03 27.14
N GLY A 127 -14.01 -15.32 27.02
CA GLY A 127 -14.58 -16.39 27.80
C GLY A 127 -15.88 -16.99 27.26
N SER A 128 -16.42 -16.46 26.15
CA SER A 128 -17.63 -16.98 25.51
C SER A 128 -17.50 -18.45 25.12
N TYR A 129 -16.31 -18.85 24.62
CA TYR A 129 -16.03 -20.24 24.31
C TYR A 129 -16.06 -21.13 25.56
N SER A 130 -15.51 -20.69 26.67
CA SER A 130 -15.46 -21.47 27.92
C SER A 130 -16.85 -21.74 28.50
N THR A 131 -17.81 -20.86 28.25
CA THR A 131 -19.20 -20.96 28.76
C THR A 131 -20.17 -21.53 27.72
N SER A 132 -19.73 -21.76 26.48
CA SER A 132 -20.59 -22.19 25.35
C SER A 132 -21.17 -23.59 25.52
N GLY A 133 -20.53 -24.46 26.31
CA GLY A 133 -20.89 -25.88 26.44
C GLY A 133 -20.64 -26.71 25.16
N CYS A 134 -19.99 -26.12 24.12
CA CYS A 134 -19.74 -26.78 22.86
C CYS A 134 -18.24 -26.75 22.53
N PHE A 135 -17.71 -27.80 21.90
CA PHE A 135 -16.30 -27.90 21.51
C PHE A 135 -15.94 -27.02 20.29
N THR A 136 -16.93 -26.44 19.64
CA THR A 136 -16.74 -25.61 18.42
C THR A 136 -17.77 -24.48 18.38
N ASN A 137 -17.46 -23.44 17.61
CA ASN A 137 -18.41 -22.38 17.26
C ASN A 137 -18.58 -22.32 15.73
N ALA A 138 -19.69 -22.86 15.24
CA ALA A 138 -20.08 -22.81 13.83
C ALA A 138 -21.22 -21.79 13.55
N THR A 139 -21.51 -20.89 14.50
CA THR A 139 -22.62 -19.92 14.36
C THR A 139 -22.27 -18.77 13.43
N VAL A 140 -20.98 -18.44 13.31
CA VAL A 140 -20.49 -17.43 12.37
C VAL A 140 -19.84 -18.14 11.17
N PRO A 141 -20.49 -18.12 10.00
CA PRO A 141 -19.99 -18.84 8.85
C PRO A 141 -18.76 -18.16 8.26
N PHE A 142 -17.81 -18.96 7.80
CA PHE A 142 -16.72 -18.58 6.93
C PHE A 142 -16.66 -19.54 5.74
N PHE A 143 -15.89 -19.21 4.69
CA PHE A 143 -15.87 -20.03 3.49
C PHE A 143 -14.44 -20.39 3.08
N GLU A 144 -14.32 -21.53 2.36
CA GLU A 144 -13.08 -21.94 1.74
C GLU A 144 -12.82 -21.16 0.44
N LEU A 145 -11.54 -20.88 0.17
CA LEU A 145 -11.12 -20.14 -1.03
C LEU A 145 -11.14 -21.00 -2.30
N ARG A 146 -10.98 -22.34 -2.16
CA ARG A 146 -10.95 -23.26 -3.31
C ARG A 146 -12.21 -23.14 -4.18
N GLY A 147 -11.99 -22.96 -5.48
CA GLY A 147 -13.07 -22.80 -6.46
C GLY A 147 -13.76 -21.44 -6.47
N LYS A 148 -13.40 -20.52 -5.57
CA LYS A 148 -13.84 -19.13 -5.56
C LYS A 148 -13.08 -18.31 -6.59
N THR A 149 -13.60 -17.12 -6.90
CA THR A 149 -12.99 -16.20 -7.85
C THR A 149 -12.26 -15.07 -7.11
N TYR A 150 -10.97 -14.95 -7.40
CA TYR A 150 -10.14 -13.83 -6.98
C TYR A 150 -10.00 -12.84 -8.13
N GLY A 151 -10.24 -11.56 -7.85
CA GLY A 151 -10.06 -10.46 -8.80
C GLY A 151 -8.96 -9.50 -8.35
N THR A 152 -8.05 -9.16 -9.26
CA THR A 152 -7.07 -8.10 -9.00
C THR A 152 -7.34 -6.87 -9.88
N VAL A 153 -7.45 -5.70 -9.25
CA VAL A 153 -7.51 -4.41 -9.94
C VAL A 153 -6.09 -3.92 -10.15
N GLY A 154 -5.58 -4.11 -11.37
CA GLY A 154 -4.17 -3.92 -11.72
C GLY A 154 -3.34 -5.20 -11.57
N LEU A 155 -2.71 -5.62 -12.68
CA LEU A 155 -1.89 -6.83 -12.76
C LEU A 155 -0.42 -6.44 -13.05
N GLY A 156 0.16 -5.56 -12.21
CA GLY A 156 1.59 -5.28 -12.18
C GLY A 156 2.35 -6.33 -11.35
N ASN A 157 3.61 -6.05 -10.96
CA ASN A 157 4.44 -6.97 -10.19
C ASN A 157 3.75 -7.46 -8.91
N ILE A 158 3.17 -6.55 -8.12
CA ILE A 158 2.44 -6.90 -6.90
C ILE A 158 1.18 -7.70 -7.22
N GLY A 159 0.31 -7.16 -8.10
CA GLY A 159 -0.95 -7.83 -8.45
C GLY A 159 -0.75 -9.24 -9.00
N SER A 160 0.28 -9.45 -9.83
CA SER A 160 0.65 -10.76 -10.36
C SER A 160 1.13 -11.72 -9.27
N ARG A 161 1.91 -11.22 -8.31
CA ARG A 161 2.40 -12.03 -7.20
C ARG A 161 1.28 -12.45 -6.25
N VAL A 162 0.38 -11.53 -5.91
CA VAL A 162 -0.82 -11.83 -5.10
C VAL A 162 -1.73 -12.82 -5.82
N ALA A 163 -1.93 -12.66 -7.13
CA ALA A 163 -2.71 -13.58 -7.97
C ALA A 163 -2.12 -15.00 -7.99
N GLY A 164 -0.78 -15.12 -8.03
CA GLY A 164 -0.11 -16.44 -7.93
C GLY A 164 -0.37 -17.17 -6.61
N VAL A 165 -0.55 -16.44 -5.51
CA VAL A 165 -0.96 -17.04 -4.23
C VAL A 165 -2.42 -17.47 -4.26
N ALA A 166 -3.31 -16.70 -4.94
CA ALA A 166 -4.71 -17.10 -5.13
C ALA A 166 -4.81 -18.44 -5.88
N GLU A 167 -4.00 -18.67 -6.91
CA GLU A 167 -3.92 -19.95 -7.61
C GLU A 167 -3.53 -21.08 -6.67
N ALA A 168 -2.56 -20.86 -5.76
CA ALA A 168 -2.14 -21.85 -4.78
C ALA A 168 -3.26 -22.24 -3.79
N PHE A 169 -4.20 -21.33 -3.52
CA PHE A 169 -5.45 -21.63 -2.80
C PHE A 169 -6.53 -22.31 -3.67
N GLY A 170 -6.26 -22.59 -4.95
CA GLY A 170 -7.21 -23.19 -5.87
C GLY A 170 -8.32 -22.25 -6.32
N MET A 171 -8.08 -20.94 -6.29
CA MET A 171 -9.01 -19.92 -6.79
C MET A 171 -8.90 -19.76 -8.31
N LYS A 172 -9.99 -19.33 -8.94
CA LYS A 172 -9.95 -18.77 -10.30
C LYS A 172 -9.49 -17.32 -10.23
N VAL A 173 -8.60 -16.91 -11.12
CA VAL A 173 -8.07 -15.55 -11.15
C VAL A 173 -8.61 -14.76 -12.32
N LEU A 174 -9.13 -13.58 -12.03
CA LEU A 174 -9.50 -12.53 -12.98
C LEU A 174 -8.67 -11.27 -12.73
N TYR A 175 -8.49 -10.44 -13.76
CA TYR A 175 -7.94 -9.11 -13.52
C TYR A 175 -8.67 -8.02 -14.29
N TYR A 176 -8.77 -6.84 -13.67
CA TYR A 176 -9.24 -5.62 -14.30
C TYR A 176 -8.04 -4.79 -14.75
N PRO A 177 -7.84 -4.60 -16.08
CA PRO A 177 -6.73 -3.82 -16.59
C PRO A 177 -7.04 -2.32 -16.52
N THR A 178 -6.45 -1.60 -15.55
CA THR A 178 -6.67 -0.14 -15.37
C THR A 178 -6.17 0.72 -16.53
N SER A 179 -5.35 0.16 -17.42
CA SER A 179 -4.97 0.77 -18.71
C SER A 179 -6.09 0.73 -19.75
N GLY A 180 -7.17 -0.06 -19.51
CA GLY A 180 -8.24 -0.32 -20.45
C GLY A 180 -7.89 -1.38 -21.50
N LYS A 181 -6.68 -1.96 -21.48
CA LYS A 181 -6.24 -2.99 -22.41
C LYS A 181 -5.66 -4.19 -21.67
N PRO A 182 -6.07 -5.42 -21.99
CA PRO A 182 -5.42 -6.63 -21.52
C PRO A 182 -3.93 -6.64 -21.88
N HIS A 183 -3.12 -7.20 -20.98
CA HIS A 183 -1.66 -7.25 -21.16
C HIS A 183 -1.02 -8.54 -20.60
N SER A 184 -1.85 -9.52 -20.27
CA SER A 184 -1.41 -10.83 -19.80
C SER A 184 -2.30 -11.93 -20.38
N ASP A 185 -1.70 -13.01 -20.84
CA ASP A 185 -2.39 -14.21 -21.31
C ASP A 185 -2.54 -15.27 -20.18
N ARG A 186 -1.93 -15.03 -19.03
CA ARG A 186 -1.97 -15.97 -17.90
C ARG A 186 -3.33 -15.99 -17.22
N TYR A 187 -3.98 -14.84 -17.12
CA TYR A 187 -5.25 -14.68 -16.42
C TYR A 187 -6.30 -14.06 -17.32
N GLU A 188 -7.56 -14.41 -17.09
CA GLU A 188 -8.68 -13.81 -17.79
C GLU A 188 -8.80 -12.33 -17.43
N ALA A 189 -8.81 -11.47 -18.45
CA ALA A 189 -9.09 -10.04 -18.32
C ALA A 189 -10.59 -9.77 -18.46
N ASP A 190 -11.12 -8.93 -17.55
CA ASP A 190 -12.44 -8.35 -17.71
C ASP A 190 -12.28 -6.83 -17.76
N THR A 191 -12.63 -6.21 -18.89
CA THR A 191 -12.48 -4.76 -19.11
C THR A 191 -13.72 -3.96 -18.70
N ASP A 192 -14.81 -4.63 -18.35
CA ASP A 192 -15.98 -4.03 -17.72
C ASP A 192 -15.88 -4.19 -16.21
N LEU A 193 -15.80 -3.07 -15.49
CA LEU A 193 -15.60 -3.06 -14.04
C LEU A 193 -16.78 -3.68 -13.29
N ASP A 194 -18.01 -3.39 -13.71
CA ASP A 194 -19.21 -3.91 -13.05
C ASP A 194 -19.32 -5.43 -13.25
N SER A 195 -19.03 -5.93 -14.47
CA SER A 195 -18.92 -7.36 -14.78
C SER A 195 -17.85 -8.01 -13.90
N PHE A 196 -16.62 -7.45 -13.90
CA PHE A 196 -15.51 -7.95 -13.11
C PHE A 196 -15.87 -8.08 -11.61
N LEU A 197 -16.41 -7.03 -11.01
CA LEU A 197 -16.75 -7.01 -9.59
C LEU A 197 -17.85 -8.02 -9.24
N SER A 198 -18.87 -8.19 -10.10
CA SER A 198 -19.99 -9.14 -9.89
C SER A 198 -19.57 -10.60 -9.89
N ARG A 199 -18.43 -10.91 -10.54
CA ARG A 199 -17.89 -12.27 -10.69
C ARG A 199 -16.97 -12.67 -9.55
N CYS A 200 -16.42 -11.71 -8.80
CA CYS A 200 -15.40 -11.95 -7.80
C CYS A 200 -15.98 -12.21 -6.40
N ASP A 201 -15.38 -13.16 -5.69
CA ASP A 201 -15.62 -13.42 -4.26
C ASP A 201 -14.62 -12.63 -3.38
N VAL A 202 -13.41 -12.42 -3.90
CA VAL A 202 -12.35 -11.62 -3.27
C VAL A 202 -11.80 -10.66 -4.30
N VAL A 203 -11.70 -9.38 -3.96
CA VAL A 203 -11.09 -8.35 -4.81
C VAL A 203 -9.92 -7.71 -4.08
N SER A 204 -8.79 -7.51 -4.76
CA SER A 204 -7.71 -6.69 -4.22
C SER A 204 -7.23 -5.63 -5.22
N VAL A 205 -6.85 -4.46 -4.71
CA VAL A 205 -6.47 -3.29 -5.50
C VAL A 205 -4.97 -3.09 -5.39
N HIS A 206 -4.29 -3.11 -6.55
CA HIS A 206 -2.83 -2.97 -6.68
C HIS A 206 -2.42 -2.00 -7.80
N CYS A 207 -3.33 -1.18 -8.27
CA CYS A 207 -3.04 -0.18 -9.29
C CYS A 207 -2.54 1.15 -8.70
N PRO A 208 -1.83 1.98 -9.46
CA PRO A 208 -1.49 3.33 -9.07
C PRO A 208 -2.72 4.24 -9.06
N LEU A 209 -2.68 5.30 -8.24
CA LEU A 209 -3.65 6.39 -8.28
C LEU A 209 -3.32 7.35 -9.43
N ASN A 210 -4.26 7.55 -10.32
CA ASN A 210 -4.20 8.50 -11.43
C ASN A 210 -5.65 8.93 -11.82
N GLU A 211 -5.81 9.73 -12.86
CA GLU A 211 -7.11 10.22 -13.30
C GLU A 211 -8.13 9.10 -13.61
N ARG A 212 -7.67 7.93 -14.07
CA ARG A 212 -8.54 6.79 -14.40
C ARG A 212 -8.92 5.94 -13.19
N THR A 213 -8.10 5.97 -12.15
CA THR A 213 -8.26 5.11 -10.96
C THR A 213 -8.73 5.88 -9.73
N ASN A 214 -8.74 7.20 -9.79
CA ASN A 214 -9.29 8.02 -8.72
C ASN A 214 -10.82 7.85 -8.65
N GLY A 215 -11.34 7.43 -7.51
CA GLY A 215 -12.75 7.15 -7.30
C GLY A 215 -13.27 5.95 -8.11
N LEU A 216 -12.39 5.07 -8.58
CA LEU A 216 -12.73 3.94 -9.46
C LEU A 216 -13.81 3.03 -8.85
N ILE A 217 -13.73 2.79 -7.53
CA ILE A 217 -14.66 1.91 -6.82
C ILE A 217 -15.43 2.75 -5.79
N GLY A 218 -16.61 3.20 -6.19
CA GLY A 218 -17.55 3.90 -5.34
C GLY A 218 -18.71 2.99 -4.90
N TYR A 219 -19.75 3.61 -4.32
CA TYR A 219 -20.92 2.89 -3.80
C TYR A 219 -21.62 2.03 -4.89
N GLY A 220 -21.75 2.56 -6.10
CA GLY A 220 -22.38 1.83 -7.22
C GLY A 220 -21.62 0.57 -7.59
N GLN A 221 -20.30 0.61 -7.61
CA GLN A 221 -19.43 -0.54 -7.90
C GLN A 221 -19.45 -1.55 -6.74
N LEU A 222 -19.43 -1.09 -5.48
CA LEU A 222 -19.56 -1.96 -4.31
C LEU A 222 -20.90 -2.69 -4.30
N ALA A 223 -21.99 -2.05 -4.75
CA ALA A 223 -23.31 -2.66 -4.86
C ALA A 223 -23.40 -3.74 -5.97
N ARG A 224 -22.45 -3.80 -6.92
CA ARG A 224 -22.33 -4.88 -7.92
C ARG A 224 -21.68 -6.13 -7.37
N MET A 225 -20.90 -6.01 -6.31
CA MET A 225 -20.23 -7.14 -5.68
C MET A 225 -21.24 -8.08 -5.01
N ARG A 226 -20.84 -9.32 -4.81
CA ARG A 226 -21.63 -10.29 -4.04
C ARG A 226 -21.70 -9.86 -2.57
N ARG A 227 -22.80 -10.08 -1.91
CA ARG A 227 -22.93 -9.82 -0.45
C ARG A 227 -21.91 -10.57 0.41
N SER A 228 -21.43 -11.72 -0.06
CA SER A 228 -20.38 -12.51 0.59
C SER A 228 -18.95 -12.05 0.22
N ALA A 229 -18.81 -11.15 -0.75
CA ALA A 229 -17.50 -10.74 -1.23
C ALA A 229 -16.75 -9.85 -0.24
N VAL A 230 -15.43 -9.88 -0.33
CA VAL A 230 -14.52 -9.01 0.40
C VAL A 230 -13.63 -8.21 -0.55
N ILE A 231 -13.26 -6.99 -0.14
CA ILE A 231 -12.35 -6.13 -0.91
C ILE A 231 -11.17 -5.67 -0.05
N VAL A 232 -9.96 -5.65 -0.64
CA VAL A 232 -8.72 -5.21 0.02
C VAL A 232 -8.04 -4.13 -0.81
N ASN A 233 -7.86 -2.94 -0.25
CA ASN A 233 -7.13 -1.86 -0.93
C ASN A 233 -5.69 -1.76 -0.42
N MET A 234 -4.74 -2.17 -1.26
CA MET A 234 -3.29 -2.09 -1.04
C MET A 234 -2.61 -1.17 -2.05
N GLY A 235 -3.38 -0.46 -2.87
CA GLY A 235 -2.88 0.47 -3.88
C GLY A 235 -2.61 1.86 -3.31
N ARG A 236 -3.65 2.69 -3.31
CA ARG A 236 -3.62 4.07 -2.78
C ARG A 236 -4.99 4.44 -2.22
N GLY A 237 -5.02 5.33 -1.23
CA GLY A 237 -6.24 6.04 -0.85
C GLY A 237 -6.85 6.75 -2.04
N GLY A 238 -8.19 6.88 -2.05
CA GLY A 238 -8.92 7.52 -3.15
C GLY A 238 -9.26 6.61 -4.34
N ILE A 239 -8.65 5.41 -4.49
CA ILE A 239 -9.06 4.44 -5.52
C ILE A 239 -10.40 3.82 -5.14
N VAL A 240 -10.56 3.41 -3.89
CA VAL A 240 -11.85 3.06 -3.30
C VAL A 240 -12.34 4.28 -2.53
N VAL A 241 -13.55 4.74 -2.83
CA VAL A 241 -14.13 5.92 -2.17
C VAL A 241 -14.46 5.58 -0.72
N GLU A 242 -13.75 6.21 0.21
CA GLU A 242 -13.73 5.82 1.63
C GLU A 242 -15.09 5.95 2.32
N ALA A 243 -15.81 7.05 2.04
CA ALA A 243 -17.16 7.26 2.59
C ALA A 243 -18.17 6.23 2.04
N ASP A 244 -18.05 5.89 0.76
CA ASP A 244 -18.90 4.90 0.09
C ASP A 244 -18.63 3.50 0.62
N LEU A 245 -17.35 3.16 0.87
CA LEU A 245 -16.97 1.87 1.45
C LEU A 245 -17.51 1.73 2.86
N ALA A 246 -17.36 2.75 3.71
CA ALA A 246 -17.92 2.74 5.06
C ALA A 246 -19.43 2.51 5.05
N ARG A 247 -20.15 3.25 4.20
CA ARG A 247 -21.58 3.11 4.00
C ARG A 247 -21.98 1.72 3.50
N ALA A 248 -21.28 1.20 2.49
CA ALA A 248 -21.57 -0.12 1.91
C ALA A 248 -21.38 -1.25 2.93
N LEU A 249 -20.38 -1.13 3.81
CA LEU A 249 -20.14 -2.07 4.90
C LEU A 249 -21.23 -1.98 5.97
N ASP A 250 -21.64 -0.78 6.38
CA ASP A 250 -22.72 -0.59 7.36
C ASP A 250 -24.06 -1.14 6.84
N GLU A 251 -24.36 -0.95 5.57
CA GLU A 251 -25.57 -1.49 4.91
C GLU A 251 -25.46 -2.99 4.56
N GLY A 252 -24.28 -3.61 4.72
CA GLY A 252 -24.08 -5.04 4.44
C GLY A 252 -24.15 -5.40 2.95
N LEU A 253 -23.75 -4.47 2.06
CA LEU A 253 -23.66 -4.74 0.63
C LEU A 253 -22.56 -5.75 0.30
N ILE A 254 -21.47 -5.73 1.09
CA ILE A 254 -20.36 -6.69 1.03
C ILE A 254 -20.05 -7.22 2.43
N ALA A 255 -19.38 -8.38 2.51
CA ALA A 255 -19.11 -9.06 3.77
C ALA A 255 -18.00 -8.40 4.60
N GLY A 256 -17.09 -7.70 3.96
CA GLY A 256 -15.98 -7.06 4.65
C GLY A 256 -15.00 -6.37 3.72
N ALA A 257 -14.17 -5.52 4.31
CA ALA A 257 -13.08 -4.86 3.60
C ALA A 257 -11.82 -4.74 4.44
N ALA A 258 -10.69 -4.53 3.78
CA ALA A 258 -9.46 -4.08 4.43
C ALA A 258 -8.82 -2.95 3.63
N THR A 259 -8.15 -2.03 4.31
CA THR A 259 -7.32 -1.02 3.65
C THR A 259 -6.06 -0.74 4.44
N ASP A 260 -4.96 -0.65 3.71
CA ASP A 260 -3.65 -0.26 4.23
C ASP A 260 -3.32 1.21 3.92
N VAL A 261 -4.16 1.86 3.10
CA VAL A 261 -3.88 3.19 2.53
C VAL A 261 -5.10 4.10 2.65
N PHE A 262 -4.85 5.41 2.83
CA PHE A 262 -5.90 6.41 3.01
C PHE A 262 -5.67 7.62 2.11
N THR A 263 -6.73 8.33 1.76
CA THR A 263 -6.67 9.57 0.97
C THR A 263 -5.83 10.64 1.67
N LYS A 264 -5.93 10.68 3.00
CA LYS A 264 -5.08 11.52 3.86
C LYS A 264 -4.40 10.64 4.90
N GLU A 265 -3.08 10.67 4.93
CA GLU A 265 -2.23 9.96 5.88
C GLU A 265 -1.39 10.95 6.71
N PRO A 266 -1.37 10.86 8.05
CA PRO A 266 -2.13 9.92 8.89
C PRO A 266 -3.65 10.12 8.83
N LEU A 267 -4.41 9.04 9.13
CA LEU A 267 -5.86 9.02 9.11
C LEU A 267 -6.44 10.09 10.06
N PRO A 268 -7.30 11.03 9.58
CA PRO A 268 -7.89 12.06 10.44
C PRO A 268 -8.85 11.46 11.46
N SER A 269 -8.91 12.03 12.68
CA SER A 269 -9.81 11.56 13.77
C SER A 269 -11.30 11.60 13.41
N GLY A 270 -11.71 12.46 12.44
CA GLY A 270 -13.09 12.55 11.97
C GLY A 270 -13.43 11.62 10.80
N HIS A 271 -12.52 10.71 10.42
CA HIS A 271 -12.67 9.87 9.23
C HIS A 271 -13.90 8.95 9.29
N PRO A 272 -14.62 8.72 8.16
CA PRO A 272 -15.79 7.83 8.10
C PRO A 272 -15.56 6.44 8.68
N TYR A 273 -14.40 5.83 8.43
CA TYR A 273 -14.06 4.50 8.97
C TYR A 273 -14.07 4.41 10.50
N LEU A 274 -13.80 5.52 11.20
CA LEU A 274 -13.81 5.57 12.66
C LEU A 274 -15.20 5.81 13.26
N LYS A 275 -16.23 6.01 12.40
CA LYS A 275 -17.62 6.30 12.78
C LYS A 275 -18.62 5.24 12.32
N MET A 276 -18.13 4.12 11.79
CA MET A 276 -18.96 3.02 11.30
C MET A 276 -19.81 2.41 12.39
N GLN A 277 -21.01 1.94 12.02
CA GLN A 277 -21.89 1.16 12.89
C GLN A 277 -21.43 -0.29 13.04
N HIS A 278 -20.75 -0.81 11.99
CA HIS A 278 -20.22 -2.16 11.88
C HIS A 278 -18.71 -2.19 11.65
N PRO A 279 -17.90 -1.65 12.62
CA PRO A 279 -16.44 -1.56 12.46
C PRO A 279 -15.75 -2.94 12.38
N GLU A 280 -16.40 -4.02 12.84
CA GLU A 280 -15.91 -5.40 12.74
C GLU A 280 -15.80 -5.90 11.30
N ARG A 281 -16.48 -5.24 10.32
CA ARG A 281 -16.41 -5.57 8.90
C ARG A 281 -15.23 -4.92 8.19
N LEU A 282 -14.49 -4.05 8.87
CA LEU A 282 -13.36 -3.32 8.28
C LEU A 282 -12.06 -3.59 9.04
N LEU A 283 -11.01 -3.99 8.32
CA LEU A 283 -9.65 -4.09 8.84
C LEU A 283 -8.83 -2.90 8.33
N LEU A 284 -8.10 -2.25 9.23
CA LEU A 284 -7.26 -1.11 8.92
C LEU A 284 -5.82 -1.39 9.34
N THR A 285 -4.87 -1.06 8.47
CA THR A 285 -3.44 -1.02 8.80
C THR A 285 -2.83 0.30 8.36
N PRO A 286 -1.82 0.82 9.09
CA PRO A 286 -1.30 2.17 8.87
C PRO A 286 -0.18 2.18 7.82
N HIS A 287 -0.50 1.82 6.57
CA HIS A 287 0.39 1.80 5.40
C HIS A 287 1.64 0.97 5.62
N ILE A 288 1.46 -0.27 6.11
CA ILE A 288 2.53 -1.22 6.43
C ILE A 288 2.80 -2.26 5.34
N GLY A 289 2.04 -2.26 4.24
CA GLY A 289 2.19 -3.27 3.21
C GLY A 289 3.62 -3.42 2.70
N TRP A 290 4.37 -2.34 2.64
CA TRP A 290 5.78 -2.31 2.20
C TRP A 290 6.79 -2.58 3.34
N ALA A 291 6.38 -2.60 4.61
CA ALA A 291 7.24 -2.34 5.76
C ALA A 291 7.82 -3.60 6.43
N SER A 292 7.79 -4.78 5.78
CA SER A 292 8.52 -5.93 6.32
C SER A 292 10.01 -5.60 6.48
N ARG A 293 10.67 -6.26 7.43
CA ARG A 293 12.09 -6.03 7.71
C ARG A 293 12.95 -6.24 6.46
N GLU A 294 12.69 -7.30 5.72
CA GLU A 294 13.40 -7.67 4.49
C GLU A 294 13.18 -6.64 3.39
N ALA A 295 11.95 -6.15 3.22
CA ALA A 295 11.64 -5.11 2.24
C ALA A 295 12.36 -3.79 2.58
N ARG A 296 12.42 -3.41 3.87
CA ARG A 296 13.14 -2.19 4.29
C ARG A 296 14.65 -2.31 4.12
N ILE A 297 15.24 -3.48 4.35
CA ILE A 297 16.67 -3.76 4.03
C ILE A 297 16.90 -3.60 2.52
N CYS A 298 16.09 -4.27 1.70
CA CYS A 298 16.16 -4.16 0.24
C CYS A 298 16.00 -2.70 -0.24
N LEU A 299 15.13 -1.92 0.41
CA LEU A 299 14.95 -0.50 0.12
C LEU A 299 16.22 0.31 0.36
N VAL A 300 16.89 0.10 1.51
CA VAL A 300 18.17 0.78 1.83
C VAL A 300 19.25 0.43 0.80
N ASP A 301 19.35 -0.86 0.43
CA ASP A 301 20.29 -1.31 -0.60
C ASP A 301 20.02 -0.66 -1.96
N LYS A 302 18.75 -0.52 -2.35
CA LYS A 302 18.37 0.16 -3.60
C LYS A 302 18.67 1.66 -3.57
N ILE A 303 18.47 2.33 -2.44
CA ILE A 303 18.87 3.73 -2.26
C ILE A 303 20.38 3.87 -2.41
N ALA A 304 21.15 2.99 -1.77
CA ALA A 304 22.61 2.99 -1.90
C ALA A 304 23.06 2.73 -3.34
N ALA A 305 22.43 1.79 -4.03
CA ALA A 305 22.71 1.50 -5.44
C ALA A 305 22.41 2.71 -6.35
N ASN A 306 21.29 3.40 -6.12
CA ASN A 306 20.93 4.62 -6.85
C ASN A 306 21.96 5.74 -6.67
N ILE A 307 22.50 5.91 -5.45
CA ILE A 307 23.55 6.89 -5.17
C ILE A 307 24.84 6.49 -5.87
N LYS A 308 25.26 5.22 -5.76
CA LYS A 308 26.46 4.71 -6.42
C LYS A 308 26.42 4.88 -7.94
N ASP A 309 25.27 4.59 -8.56
CA ASP A 309 25.06 4.73 -10.01
C ASP A 309 25.28 6.18 -10.48
N ILE A 310 24.70 7.16 -9.78
CA ILE A 310 24.79 8.58 -10.15
C ILE A 310 26.18 9.16 -9.91
N PHE A 311 26.90 8.71 -8.88
CA PHE A 311 28.19 9.27 -8.51
C PHE A 311 29.39 8.39 -8.90
N ASN A 312 29.17 7.25 -9.59
CA ASN A 312 30.20 6.30 -10.04
C ASN A 312 31.09 5.80 -8.88
N LEU A 313 30.46 5.38 -7.77
CA LEU A 313 31.12 4.89 -6.55
C LEU A 313 31.21 3.35 -6.51
#